data_427f33097a0a241344d656bc5261a238
#
_entry.id   427f33097a0a241344d656bc5261a238
#
_cell.length_a   1.000
_cell.length_b   1.000
_cell.length_c   1.000
_cell.angle_alpha   90.00
_cell.angle_beta   90.00
_cell.angle_gamma   90.00
#
_symmetry.space_group_name_H-M   'P 1'
#
loop_
_entity.id
_entity.type
_entity.pdbx_description
1 polymer ?
#
loop_
_entity_poly.entity_id
_entity_poly.type
_entity_poly.pdbx_seq_one_letter_code
_entity_poly.pdbx_strand_id
1 'polypeptide(L)'
;ALLIFLYRDQPVLFLPYRLLIGLIDFDENLTSWRYRHALMAHRMIGMKTGTGGSSGYSYLRATAERHKVFRDLTNLTTFFLPRSKLPILPEEIQKKLGFYYSHSMNRK
;
A
#
# COMPACT_ATOMS: atom_id res chain seq x y z
N ALA A 1 4.80 1.02 10.01
CA ALA A 1 3.73 0.45 9.17
C ALA A 1 3.70 -1.08 9.25
N LEU A 2 4.84 -1.75 9.15
CA LEU A 2 4.87 -3.23 9.19
C LEU A 2 4.23 -3.80 10.45
N LEU A 3 4.51 -3.21 11.61
CA LEU A 3 3.90 -3.64 12.88
C LEU A 3 2.37 -3.57 12.81
N ILE A 4 1.84 -2.51 12.21
CA ILE A 4 0.39 -2.31 12.08
C ILE A 4 -0.22 -3.41 11.21
N PHE A 5 0.44 -3.77 10.10
CA PHE A 5 -0.04 -4.84 9.23
C PHE A 5 0.05 -6.21 9.91
N LEU A 6 1.15 -6.50 10.58
CA LEU A 6 1.36 -7.81 11.22
C LEU A 6 0.42 -8.05 12.40
N TYR A 7 0.16 -7.02 13.19
CA TYR A 7 -0.67 -7.12 14.39
C TYR A 7 -2.02 -6.41 14.23
N ARG A 8 -2.54 -6.36 13.01
CA ARG A 8 -3.79 -5.67 12.66
C ARG A 8 -5.03 -6.17 13.41
N ASP A 9 -4.95 -7.35 14.03
CA ASP A 9 -6.06 -7.88 14.83
C ASP A 9 -6.22 -7.16 16.17
N GLN A 10 -5.21 -6.42 16.59
CA GLN A 10 -5.30 -5.67 17.83
C GLN A 10 -6.23 -4.48 17.65
N PRO A 11 -7.25 -4.31 18.54
CA PRO A 11 -8.22 -3.23 18.38
C PRO A 11 -7.61 -1.84 18.28
N VAL A 12 -6.52 -1.59 19.00
CA VAL A 12 -5.82 -0.30 18.98
C VAL A 12 -5.23 0.02 17.60
N LEU A 13 -4.96 -1.00 16.77
CA LEU A 13 -4.38 -0.83 15.44
C LEU A 13 -5.43 -0.80 14.33
N PHE A 14 -6.71 -0.90 14.67
CA PHE A 14 -7.78 -0.93 13.66
C PHE A 14 -7.80 0.32 12.78
N LEU A 15 -7.83 1.50 13.41
CA LEU A 15 -7.85 2.76 12.65
C LEU A 15 -6.54 3.01 11.90
N PRO A 16 -5.36 2.84 12.52
CA PRO A 16 -4.09 2.93 11.77
C PRO A 16 -4.03 1.98 10.59
N TYR A 17 -4.49 0.74 10.74
CA TYR A 17 -4.54 -0.22 9.65
C TYR A 17 -5.46 0.28 8.53
N ARG A 18 -6.65 0.76 8.87
CA ARG A 18 -7.59 1.32 7.89
C ARG A 18 -7.00 2.49 7.13
N LEU A 19 -6.25 3.35 7.82
CA LEU A 19 -5.55 4.46 7.18
C LEU A 19 -4.54 3.96 6.15
N LEU A 20 -3.70 3.00 6.53
CA LEU A 20 -2.68 2.47 5.62
C LEU A 20 -3.30 1.79 4.38
N ILE A 21 -4.38 1.02 4.57
CA ILE A 21 -5.11 0.43 3.45
C ILE A 21 -5.69 1.52 2.55
N GLY A 22 -6.24 2.58 3.13
CA GLY A 22 -6.76 3.72 2.37
C GLY A 22 -5.69 4.41 1.53
N LEU A 23 -4.46 4.53 2.04
CA LEU A 23 -3.34 5.11 1.30
C LEU A 23 -2.93 4.23 0.12
N ILE A 24 -2.91 2.91 0.32
CA ILE A 24 -2.63 1.95 -0.76
C ILE A 24 -3.72 2.02 -1.83
N ASP A 25 -5.00 2.02 -1.42
CA ASP A 25 -6.13 2.12 -2.34
C ASP A 25 -6.08 3.42 -3.15
N PHE A 26 -5.74 4.52 -2.49
CA PHE A 26 -5.57 5.82 -3.16
C PHE A 26 -4.51 5.72 -4.27
N ASP A 27 -3.37 5.11 -3.95
CA ASP A 27 -2.26 4.97 -4.89
C ASP A 27 -2.65 4.11 -6.10
N GLU A 28 -3.35 3.00 -5.85
CA GLU A 28 -3.87 2.14 -6.92
C GLU A 28 -4.87 2.86 -7.80
N ASN A 29 -5.80 3.59 -7.19
CA ASN A 29 -6.80 4.35 -7.93
C ASN A 29 -6.16 5.46 -8.77
N LEU A 30 -5.18 6.15 -8.22
CA LEU A 30 -4.45 7.20 -8.95
C LEU A 30 -3.65 6.62 -10.11
N THR A 31 -3.02 5.47 -9.92
CA THR A 31 -2.31 4.74 -10.98
C THR A 31 -3.28 4.34 -12.09
N SER A 32 -4.43 3.79 -11.74
CA SER A 32 -5.48 3.43 -12.71
C SER A 32 -5.96 4.64 -13.49
N TRP A 33 -6.17 5.77 -12.81
CA TRP A 33 -6.56 7.02 -13.47
C TRP A 33 -5.50 7.48 -14.47
N ARG A 34 -4.24 7.40 -14.11
CA ARG A 34 -3.13 7.79 -14.99
C ARG A 34 -3.08 6.91 -16.24
N TYR A 35 -3.27 5.59 -16.09
CA TYR A 35 -3.34 4.67 -17.23
C TYR A 35 -4.51 4.99 -18.13
N ARG A 36 -5.69 5.23 -17.59
CA ARG A 36 -6.88 5.59 -18.35
C ARG A 36 -6.68 6.91 -19.07
N HIS A 37 -6.05 7.86 -18.43
CA HIS A 37 -5.70 9.15 -19.03
C HIS A 37 -4.75 8.96 -20.23
N ALA A 38 -3.73 8.13 -20.06
CA ALA A 38 -2.81 7.81 -21.15
C ALA A 38 -3.53 7.15 -22.34
N LEU A 39 -4.42 6.19 -22.07
CA LEU A 39 -5.22 5.55 -23.11
C LEU A 39 -6.14 6.54 -23.83
N MET A 40 -6.75 7.45 -23.08
CA MET A 40 -7.59 8.49 -23.66
C MET A 40 -6.78 9.41 -24.58
N ALA A 41 -5.61 9.84 -24.10
CA ALA A 41 -4.71 10.66 -24.92
C ALA A 41 -4.28 9.94 -26.19
N HIS A 42 -3.99 8.64 -26.10
CA HIS A 42 -3.65 7.83 -27.27
C HIS A 42 -4.79 7.78 -28.28
N ARG A 43 -6.02 7.66 -27.81
CA ARG A 43 -7.20 7.64 -28.71
C ARG A 43 -7.43 8.97 -29.41
N MET A 44 -7.10 10.10 -28.72
CA MET A 44 -7.33 11.44 -29.27
C MET A 44 -6.21 11.91 -30.17
N ILE A 45 -4.96 11.64 -29.83
CA ILE A 45 -3.79 12.18 -30.54
C ILE A 45 -2.89 11.10 -31.15
N GLY A 46 -3.21 9.83 -30.93
CA GLY A 46 -2.39 8.72 -31.40
C GLY A 46 -0.99 8.76 -30.82
N MET A 47 -0.01 8.39 -31.64
CA MET A 47 1.42 8.39 -31.24
C MET A 47 2.13 9.67 -31.62
N LYS A 48 1.40 10.76 -31.83
CA LYS A 48 2.01 12.04 -32.20
C LYS A 48 2.95 12.53 -31.11
N THR A 49 4.03 13.18 -31.54
CA THR A 49 5.00 13.77 -30.64
C THR A 49 4.40 14.95 -29.91
N GLY A 50 4.52 14.96 -28.57
CA GLY A 50 4.11 16.08 -27.75
C GLY A 50 5.14 17.22 -27.81
N THR A 51 4.82 18.31 -27.11
CA THR A 51 5.65 19.52 -27.07
C THR A 51 7.05 19.30 -26.52
N GLY A 52 7.25 18.23 -25.74
CA GLY A 52 8.56 17.89 -25.16
C GLY A 52 9.41 16.93 -26.01
N GLY A 53 9.03 16.66 -27.25
CA GLY A 53 9.80 15.80 -28.15
C GLY A 53 9.55 14.29 -27.99
N SER A 54 8.70 13.88 -27.05
CA SER A 54 8.32 12.48 -26.86
C SER A 54 6.88 12.24 -27.26
N SER A 55 6.52 10.97 -27.53
CA SER A 55 5.13 10.59 -27.72
C SER A 55 4.34 10.86 -26.44
N GLY A 56 3.23 11.59 -26.54
CA GLY A 56 2.38 11.89 -25.40
C GLY A 56 1.89 10.65 -24.67
N TYR A 57 1.48 9.63 -25.43
CA TYR A 57 1.03 8.35 -24.87
C TYR A 57 2.15 7.65 -24.09
N SER A 58 3.33 7.52 -24.70
CA SER A 58 4.46 6.85 -24.07
C SER A 58 4.89 7.55 -22.78
N TYR A 59 4.90 8.89 -22.81
CA TYR A 59 5.23 9.70 -21.64
C TYR A 59 4.23 9.48 -20.51
N LEU A 60 2.94 9.57 -20.80
CA LEU A 60 1.89 9.41 -19.79
C LEU A 60 1.90 8.00 -19.19
N ARG A 61 2.12 6.97 -20.02
CA ARG A 61 2.20 5.60 -19.55
C ARG A 61 3.40 5.40 -18.63
N ALA A 62 4.56 5.89 -19.01
CA ALA A 62 5.76 5.81 -18.18
C ALA A 62 5.57 6.55 -16.85
N THR A 63 4.90 7.72 -16.89
CA THR A 63 4.59 8.48 -15.68
C THR A 63 3.67 7.70 -14.75
N ALA A 64 2.64 7.02 -15.29
CA ALA A 64 1.74 6.20 -14.49
C ALA A 64 2.47 5.09 -13.74
N GLU A 65 3.48 4.46 -14.38
CA GLU A 65 4.25 3.39 -13.76
C GLU A 65 5.23 3.89 -12.70
N ARG A 66 5.78 5.10 -12.86
CA ARG A 66 6.84 5.63 -11.99
C ARG A 66 6.35 6.36 -10.75
N HIS A 67 5.12 6.86 -10.74
CA HIS A 67 4.64 7.79 -9.71
C HIS A 67 3.67 7.16 -8.71
N LYS A 68 3.96 5.96 -8.23
CA LYS A 68 3.30 5.43 -7.04
C LYS A 68 3.83 6.16 -5.81
N VAL A 69 2.93 6.77 -5.05
CA VAL A 69 3.28 7.59 -3.89
C VAL A 69 3.69 6.73 -2.70
N PHE A 70 2.96 5.62 -2.49
CA PHE A 70 3.14 4.76 -1.31
C PHE A 70 3.72 3.39 -1.68
N ARG A 71 4.70 3.38 -2.58
CA ARG A 71 5.33 2.14 -3.06
C ARG A 71 5.87 1.28 -1.91
N ASP A 72 6.46 1.91 -0.91
CA ASP A 72 7.03 1.20 0.23
C ASP A 72 5.96 0.45 1.03
N LEU A 73 4.75 1.01 1.14
CA LEU A 73 3.64 0.33 1.80
C LEU A 73 3.21 -0.91 1.03
N THR A 74 3.13 -0.82 -0.29
CA THR A 74 2.78 -1.97 -1.14
C THR A 74 3.84 -3.08 -1.02
N ASN A 75 5.11 -2.70 -0.94
CA ASN A 75 6.21 -3.66 -0.83
C ASN A 75 6.28 -4.36 0.53
N LEU A 76 5.57 -3.87 1.54
CA LEU A 76 5.53 -4.51 2.85
C LEU A 76 4.96 -5.93 2.81
N THR A 77 4.18 -6.28 1.79
CA THR A 77 3.66 -7.64 1.63
C THR A 77 4.77 -8.69 1.59
N THR A 78 5.97 -8.31 1.13
CA THR A 78 7.14 -9.18 1.11
C THR A 78 7.51 -9.69 2.52
N PHE A 79 7.21 -8.89 3.53
CA PHE A 79 7.57 -9.18 4.94
C PHE A 79 6.40 -9.76 5.75
N PHE A 80 5.28 -10.07 5.09
CA PHE A 80 4.13 -10.62 5.79
C PHE A 80 4.39 -12.06 6.20
N LEU A 81 4.01 -12.37 7.44
CA LEU A 81 4.12 -13.70 8.01
C LEU A 81 2.73 -14.27 8.25
N PRO A 82 2.56 -15.62 8.15
CA PRO A 82 1.34 -16.25 8.61
C PRO A 82 1.11 -15.93 10.09
N ARG A 83 -0.17 -15.78 10.46
CA ARG A 83 -0.51 -15.47 11.85
C ARG A 83 0.11 -16.43 12.84
N SER A 84 0.19 -17.72 12.50
CA SER A 84 0.79 -18.74 13.34
C SER A 84 2.28 -18.57 13.60
N LYS A 85 2.96 -17.76 12.77
CA LYS A 85 4.40 -17.52 12.86
C LYS A 85 4.73 -16.12 13.37
N LEU A 86 3.72 -15.32 13.72
CA LEU A 86 3.97 -14.00 14.29
C LEU A 86 4.62 -14.14 15.67
N PRO A 87 5.73 -13.43 15.93
CA PRO A 87 6.32 -13.45 17.25
C PRO A 87 5.38 -12.82 18.28
N ILE A 88 5.34 -13.42 19.46
CA ILE A 88 4.61 -12.84 20.58
C ILE A 88 5.51 -11.77 21.20
N LEU A 89 5.01 -10.54 21.22
CA LEU A 89 5.76 -9.43 21.79
C LEU A 89 5.84 -9.57 23.32
N PRO A 90 6.94 -9.08 23.95
CA PRO A 90 7.04 -9.03 25.40
C PRO A 90 5.86 -8.30 26.02
N GLU A 91 5.43 -8.75 27.18
CA GLU A 91 4.27 -8.20 27.90
C GLU A 91 4.36 -6.69 28.10
N GLU A 92 5.52 -6.18 28.46
CA GLU A 92 5.76 -4.74 28.62
C GLU A 92 5.48 -3.96 27.35
N ILE A 93 5.92 -4.50 26.20
CA ILE A 93 5.74 -3.85 24.91
C ILE A 93 4.28 -3.88 24.53
N GLN A 94 3.60 -5.00 24.75
CA GLN A 94 2.16 -5.10 24.49
C GLN A 94 1.37 -4.07 25.29
N LYS A 95 1.69 -3.88 26.55
CA LYS A 95 1.07 -2.86 27.40
C LYS A 95 1.31 -1.46 26.88
N LYS A 96 2.54 -1.14 26.50
CA LYS A 96 2.90 0.18 25.96
C LYS A 96 2.18 0.48 24.66
N LEU A 97 1.96 -0.53 23.82
CA LEU A 97 1.26 -0.40 22.56
C LEU A 97 -0.27 -0.39 22.71
N GLY A 98 -0.78 -0.71 23.90
CA GLY A 98 -2.20 -0.81 24.13
C GLY A 98 -2.84 -2.08 23.52
N PHE A 99 -2.05 -3.14 23.35
CA PHE A 99 -2.56 -4.39 22.80
C PHE A 99 -3.49 -5.09 23.77
N TYR A 100 -4.50 -5.72 23.20
CA TYR A 100 -5.44 -6.51 23.98
C TYR A 100 -4.82 -7.85 24.37
N TYR A 101 -4.91 -8.17 25.66
CA TYR A 101 -4.34 -9.38 26.23
C TYR A 101 -5.27 -10.56 26.00
N SER A 102 -4.85 -11.52 25.20
CA SER A 102 -5.56 -12.79 25.07
C SER A 102 -4.71 -13.90 25.65
N HIS A 103 -5.10 -14.43 26.79
CA HIS A 103 -4.45 -15.59 27.39
C HIS A 103 -4.50 -16.82 26.49
N SER A 104 -5.49 -16.89 25.62
CA SER A 104 -5.66 -18.02 24.69
C SER A 104 -4.54 -18.09 23.65
N MET A 105 -3.87 -16.97 23.35
CA MET A 105 -2.74 -16.96 22.41
C MET A 105 -1.43 -17.41 23.05
N ASN A 106 -1.34 -17.41 24.35
CA ASN A 106 -0.12 -17.79 25.09
C ASN A 106 -0.01 -19.29 25.35
N ARG A 107 -1.04 -20.08 25.00
CA ARG A 107 -1.06 -21.51 25.27
C ARG A 107 -0.55 -22.36 24.11
N LYS A 108 -0.10 -21.71 23.07
CA LYS A 108 0.50 -22.38 21.91
C LYS A 108 1.87 -21.79 21.63
#